data_98ff66740dec292d6769ed6d2fe3cab3
#
_entry.id   98ff66740dec292d6769ed6d2fe3cab3
#
_cell.length_a   1.000
_cell.length_b   1.000
_cell.length_c   1.000
_cell.angle_alpha   90.00
_cell.angle_beta   90.00
_cell.angle_gamma   90.00
#
_symmetry.space_group_name_H-M   'P 1'
#
loop_
_entity.id
_entity.type
_entity.pdbx_description
1 polymer ?
#
loop_
_entity_poly.entity_id
_entity_poly.type
_entity_poly.pdbx_seq_one_letter_code
_entity_poly.pdbx_strand_id
1 'polypeptide(L)'
;MTWSMIFEHLYIVLAACLLSILIGVPLGLLAYLYPKARAVILRVVDLLQTIPSLALLGIIMVFLGAGKATVILGITLYSLLPIVRNTCLGLQQVDPGVKEAARGMGMSKLYRVVMVELPLAFPTMFTGIRIAVVNAIGTAVFAAFVGGGGLGSVITRGIRLKDMKTILSATLVLMVIAAALDVLMGVFEKRMHSAAIRGGGRKKLLAPLALLLAAFVLLVPFGTGGEKGDLYVYDLNYSEPQLLTRMVKMLVEDRTGLKVVIKDEMTAVNAFNELTAAQSSCDFIVSYDGTLLTTYLHQDTTDIPAGETLYDYANRQAMERYGVRMLGKFGLDNTYAIAVPEALAQQYGLNTVSDLVPIAGQLVFGAEHDFFTAEGSMKYNPFAAYYGLKFKDAVSVDISLKYNAIENGSFQVTEVYTTDGLNIKAGLKILEDDKNFFP
;
A
#
# COMPACT_ATOMS: atom_id res chain seq x y z
N MET A 1 -12.22 3.51 -13.41
CA MET A 1 -10.91 2.94 -13.80
C MET A 1 -10.45 3.57 -15.10
N THR A 2 -9.26 4.13 -15.16
CA THR A 2 -8.69 4.78 -16.35
C THR A 2 -7.52 3.95 -16.92
N TRP A 3 -7.22 4.13 -18.20
CA TRP A 3 -6.06 3.50 -18.83
C TRP A 3 -4.74 3.91 -18.15
N SER A 4 -4.66 5.14 -17.64
CA SER A 4 -3.50 5.64 -16.91
C SER A 4 -3.17 4.76 -15.69
N MET A 5 -4.17 4.36 -14.90
CA MET A 5 -3.97 3.49 -13.72
C MET A 5 -3.44 2.10 -14.09
N ILE A 6 -3.87 1.57 -15.26
CA ILE A 6 -3.35 0.29 -15.78
C ILE A 6 -1.88 0.43 -16.17
N PHE A 7 -1.54 1.45 -16.92
CA PHE A 7 -0.16 1.68 -17.34
C PHE A 7 0.76 2.03 -16.17
N GLU A 8 0.27 2.77 -15.20
CA GLU A 8 0.98 3.05 -13.95
C GLU A 8 1.28 1.76 -13.17
N HIS A 9 0.30 0.88 -13.03
CA HIS A 9 0.50 -0.42 -12.39
C HIS A 9 1.56 -1.26 -13.11
N LEU A 10 1.48 -1.32 -14.44
CA LEU A 10 2.48 -2.01 -15.26
C LEU A 10 3.87 -1.38 -15.17
N TYR A 11 3.96 -0.06 -15.10
CA TYR A 11 5.23 0.63 -14.88
C TYR A 11 5.89 0.21 -13.56
N ILE A 12 5.14 0.21 -12.46
CA ILE A 12 5.64 -0.19 -11.14
C ILE A 12 6.17 -1.63 -11.19
N VAL A 13 5.40 -2.55 -11.76
CA VAL A 13 5.77 -3.96 -11.90
C VAL A 13 7.04 -4.11 -12.73
N LEU A 14 7.11 -3.48 -13.91
CA LEU A 14 8.25 -3.61 -14.80
C LEU A 14 9.50 -2.94 -14.23
N ALA A 15 9.37 -1.77 -13.58
CA ALA A 15 10.48 -1.11 -12.91
C ALA A 15 11.08 -2.02 -11.82
N ALA A 16 10.22 -2.58 -10.96
CA ALA A 16 10.65 -3.49 -9.90
C ALA A 16 11.29 -4.77 -10.46
N CYS A 17 10.71 -5.36 -11.51
CA CYS A 17 11.25 -6.57 -12.12
C CYS A 17 12.61 -6.32 -12.79
N LEU A 18 12.79 -5.21 -13.50
CA LEU A 18 14.08 -4.85 -14.09
C LEU A 18 15.15 -4.66 -13.02
N LEU A 19 14.81 -3.97 -11.92
CA LEU A 19 15.71 -3.77 -10.80
C LEU A 19 16.05 -5.12 -10.11
N SER A 20 15.05 -6.00 -9.97
CA SER A 20 15.23 -7.34 -9.42
C SER A 20 16.13 -8.21 -10.29
N ILE A 21 16.03 -8.11 -11.62
CA ILE A 21 16.92 -8.81 -12.57
C ILE A 21 18.35 -8.28 -12.44
N LEU A 22 18.49 -6.95 -12.38
CA LEU A 22 19.79 -6.28 -12.29
C LEU A 22 20.56 -6.67 -11.01
N ILE A 23 19.85 -6.88 -9.90
CA ILE A 23 20.42 -7.28 -8.61
C ILE A 23 20.46 -8.81 -8.48
N GLY A 24 19.37 -9.49 -8.80
CA GLY A 24 19.18 -10.92 -8.52
C GLY A 24 20.02 -11.83 -9.40
N VAL A 25 20.20 -11.50 -10.69
CA VAL A 25 21.04 -12.31 -11.57
C VAL A 25 22.52 -12.28 -11.14
N PRO A 26 23.15 -11.14 -10.83
CA PRO A 26 24.50 -11.10 -10.26
C PRO A 26 24.60 -11.83 -8.92
N LEU A 27 23.62 -11.69 -8.01
CA LEU A 27 23.62 -12.41 -6.74
C LEU A 27 23.51 -13.93 -6.95
N GLY A 28 22.68 -14.41 -7.87
CA GLY A 28 22.58 -15.82 -8.23
C GLY A 28 23.87 -16.38 -8.85
N LEU A 29 24.53 -15.55 -9.68
CA LEU A 29 25.85 -15.89 -10.24
C LEU A 29 26.91 -15.96 -9.15
N LEU A 30 26.96 -15.02 -8.20
CA LEU A 30 27.85 -15.06 -7.04
C LEU A 30 27.60 -16.30 -6.18
N ALA A 31 26.34 -16.65 -5.93
CA ALA A 31 25.97 -17.87 -5.20
C ALA A 31 26.43 -19.13 -5.92
N TYR A 32 26.44 -19.14 -7.26
CA TYR A 32 27.00 -20.25 -8.04
C TYR A 32 28.52 -20.31 -7.99
N LEU A 33 29.21 -19.18 -8.17
CA LEU A 33 30.67 -19.12 -8.24
C LEU A 33 31.35 -19.40 -6.89
N TYR A 34 30.69 -19.01 -5.78
CA TYR A 34 31.25 -19.09 -4.43
C TYR A 34 30.37 -19.95 -3.50
N PRO A 35 30.59 -21.27 -3.41
CA PRO A 35 29.78 -22.18 -2.59
C PRO A 35 29.63 -21.75 -1.12
N LYS A 36 30.67 -21.12 -0.56
CA LYS A 36 30.64 -20.61 0.83
C LYS A 36 29.64 -19.45 0.99
N ALA A 37 29.52 -18.58 0.00
CA ALA A 37 28.57 -17.46 0.00
C ALA A 37 27.13 -17.89 -0.35
N ARG A 38 26.98 -19.02 -1.07
CA ARG A 38 25.68 -19.52 -1.52
C ARG A 38 24.67 -19.65 -0.39
N ALA A 39 25.06 -20.33 0.69
CA ALA A 39 24.18 -20.58 1.81
C ALA A 39 23.70 -19.28 2.47
N VAL A 40 24.59 -18.28 2.57
CA VAL A 40 24.26 -16.96 3.12
C VAL A 40 23.34 -16.20 2.20
N ILE A 41 23.69 -16.09 0.90
CA ILE A 41 22.89 -15.36 -0.09
C ILE A 41 21.46 -15.94 -0.17
N LEU A 42 21.31 -17.26 -0.31
CA LEU A 42 20.01 -17.90 -0.39
C LEU A 42 19.22 -17.71 0.89
N ARG A 43 19.86 -17.83 2.06
CA ARG A 43 19.18 -17.63 3.35
C ARG A 43 18.68 -16.19 3.52
N VAL A 44 19.47 -15.20 3.10
CA VAL A 44 19.06 -13.79 3.17
C VAL A 44 17.84 -13.53 2.28
N VAL A 45 17.86 -13.99 1.03
CA VAL A 45 16.70 -13.77 0.12
C VAL A 45 15.48 -14.61 0.54
N ASP A 46 15.68 -15.78 1.15
CA ASP A 46 14.58 -16.56 1.74
C ASP A 46 13.95 -15.80 2.91
N LEU A 47 14.75 -15.23 3.81
CA LEU A 47 14.26 -14.44 4.94
C LEU A 47 13.46 -13.21 4.49
N LEU A 48 13.90 -12.52 3.44
CA LEU A 48 13.16 -11.37 2.90
C LEU A 48 11.72 -11.73 2.51
N GLN A 49 11.47 -12.92 1.98
CA GLN A 49 10.12 -13.37 1.64
C GLN A 49 9.27 -13.79 2.85
N THR A 50 9.88 -14.04 4.01
CA THR A 50 9.12 -14.35 5.22
C THR A 50 8.50 -13.11 5.86
N ILE A 51 9.02 -11.93 5.54
CA ILE A 51 8.45 -10.67 6.03
C ILE A 51 7.11 -10.43 5.30
N PRO A 52 5.98 -10.20 5.98
CA PRO A 52 4.74 -9.85 5.31
C PRO A 52 4.91 -8.64 4.38
N SER A 53 4.38 -8.72 3.15
CA SER A 53 4.60 -7.68 2.13
C SER A 53 4.21 -6.27 2.59
N LEU A 54 3.08 -6.16 3.27
CA LEU A 54 2.61 -4.87 3.79
C LEU A 54 3.54 -4.33 4.89
N ALA A 55 4.06 -5.20 5.75
CA ALA A 55 5.03 -4.82 6.77
C ALA A 55 6.35 -4.34 6.14
N LEU A 56 6.84 -5.05 5.12
CA LEU A 56 8.04 -4.64 4.38
C LEU A 56 7.87 -3.27 3.72
N LEU A 57 6.72 -3.02 3.08
CA LEU A 57 6.41 -1.70 2.50
C LEU A 57 6.37 -0.61 3.58
N GLY A 58 5.76 -0.90 4.74
CA GLY A 58 5.74 0.03 5.87
C GLY A 58 7.14 0.38 6.38
N ILE A 59 8.02 -0.63 6.54
CA ILE A 59 9.42 -0.41 6.95
C ILE A 59 10.15 0.47 5.91
N ILE A 60 10.02 0.17 4.63
CA ILE A 60 10.69 0.94 3.57
C ILE A 60 10.17 2.38 3.53
N MET A 61 8.86 2.57 3.74
CA MET A 61 8.22 3.88 3.74
C MET A 61 8.78 4.81 4.84
N VAL A 62 9.19 4.27 5.99
CA VAL A 62 9.84 5.07 7.06
C VAL A 62 11.14 5.74 6.56
N PHE A 63 11.86 5.09 5.62
CA PHE A 63 13.14 5.61 5.12
C PHE A 63 13.02 6.39 3.82
N LEU A 64 12.10 6.01 2.93
CA LEU A 64 11.96 6.58 1.58
C LEU A 64 10.74 7.48 1.42
N GLY A 65 9.89 7.58 2.44
CA GLY A 65 8.59 8.26 2.32
C GLY A 65 7.56 7.40 1.58
N ALA A 66 6.36 7.96 1.44
CA ALA A 66 5.27 7.33 0.70
C ALA A 66 5.46 7.48 -0.83
N GLY A 67 4.92 6.54 -1.61
CA GLY A 67 4.88 6.65 -3.06
C GLY A 67 5.52 5.50 -3.83
N LYS A 68 5.68 5.70 -5.13
CA LYS A 68 6.11 4.67 -6.10
C LYS A 68 7.50 4.09 -5.81
N ALA A 69 8.43 4.91 -5.32
CA ALA A 69 9.80 4.45 -5.00
C ALA A 69 9.79 3.36 -3.93
N THR A 70 9.02 3.56 -2.87
CA THR A 70 8.82 2.59 -1.78
C THR A 70 8.24 1.27 -2.31
N VAL A 71 7.22 1.36 -3.16
CA VAL A 71 6.59 0.18 -3.78
C VAL A 71 7.57 -0.57 -4.67
N ILE A 72 8.27 0.14 -5.58
CA ILE A 72 9.24 -0.45 -6.50
C ILE A 72 10.34 -1.18 -5.72
N LEU A 73 10.89 -0.56 -4.67
CA LEU A 73 11.91 -1.21 -3.85
C LEU A 73 11.34 -2.44 -3.12
N GLY A 74 10.16 -2.35 -2.53
CA GLY A 74 9.51 -3.47 -1.84
C GLY A 74 9.28 -4.67 -2.76
N ILE A 75 8.69 -4.45 -3.93
CA ILE A 75 8.49 -5.51 -4.93
C ILE A 75 9.82 -6.06 -5.43
N THR A 76 10.83 -5.20 -5.60
CA THR A 76 12.19 -5.63 -5.98
C THR A 76 12.73 -6.66 -5.00
N LEU A 77 12.69 -6.36 -3.70
CA LEU A 77 13.18 -7.26 -2.66
C LEU A 77 12.41 -8.59 -2.64
N TYR A 78 11.09 -8.57 -2.80
CA TYR A 78 10.26 -9.77 -2.91
C TYR A 78 10.57 -10.63 -4.14
N SER A 79 10.92 -9.99 -5.24
CA SER A 79 11.21 -10.66 -6.51
C SER A 79 12.63 -11.23 -6.58
N LEU A 80 13.50 -10.93 -5.62
CA LEU A 80 14.90 -11.45 -5.62
C LEU A 80 14.95 -12.97 -5.50
N LEU A 81 14.13 -13.58 -4.62
CA LEU A 81 14.24 -15.01 -4.34
C LEU A 81 14.07 -15.88 -5.59
N PRO A 82 12.98 -15.78 -6.37
CA PRO A 82 12.82 -16.62 -7.56
C PRO A 82 13.95 -16.39 -8.59
N ILE A 83 14.45 -15.17 -8.73
CA ILE A 83 15.52 -14.84 -9.69
C ILE A 83 16.85 -15.39 -9.22
N VAL A 84 17.26 -15.13 -7.97
CA VAL A 84 18.55 -15.62 -7.40
C VAL A 84 18.59 -17.13 -7.39
N ARG A 85 17.51 -17.77 -6.91
CA ARG A 85 17.44 -19.23 -6.78
C ARG A 85 17.49 -19.92 -8.16
N ASN A 86 16.70 -19.45 -9.13
CA ASN A 86 16.67 -20.06 -10.46
C ASN A 86 17.96 -19.74 -11.27
N THR A 87 18.59 -18.60 -11.03
CA THR A 87 19.91 -18.30 -11.62
C THR A 87 20.97 -19.28 -11.11
N CYS A 88 21.06 -19.47 -9.80
CA CYS A 88 22.01 -20.40 -9.19
C CYS A 88 21.71 -21.84 -9.62
N LEU A 89 20.45 -22.28 -9.59
CA LEU A 89 20.01 -23.62 -9.97
C LEU A 89 20.28 -23.92 -11.44
N GLY A 90 19.93 -22.98 -12.33
CA GLY A 90 20.16 -23.15 -13.77
C GLY A 90 21.62 -23.34 -14.13
N LEU A 91 22.52 -22.59 -13.49
CA LEU A 91 23.97 -22.77 -13.66
C LEU A 91 24.47 -24.09 -13.08
N GLN A 92 23.89 -24.60 -11.99
CA GLN A 92 24.22 -25.91 -11.42
C GLN A 92 23.80 -27.05 -12.32
N GLN A 93 22.65 -26.93 -12.97
CA GLN A 93 22.06 -27.98 -13.82
C GLN A 93 22.73 -28.12 -15.20
N VAL A 94 23.64 -27.24 -15.59
CA VAL A 94 24.39 -27.38 -16.84
C VAL A 94 25.20 -28.68 -16.77
N ASP A 95 25.10 -29.46 -17.85
CA ASP A 95 25.72 -30.79 -17.95
C ASP A 95 27.21 -30.78 -17.59
N PRO A 96 27.67 -31.67 -16.68
CA PRO A 96 29.07 -31.77 -16.29
C PRO A 96 30.01 -32.01 -17.44
N GLY A 97 29.64 -32.84 -18.41
CA GLY A 97 30.45 -33.15 -19.59
C GLY A 97 30.69 -31.89 -20.47
N VAL A 98 29.70 -31.01 -20.58
CA VAL A 98 29.87 -29.70 -21.28
C VAL A 98 30.86 -28.83 -20.51
N LYS A 99 30.80 -28.83 -19.18
CA LYS A 99 31.73 -28.06 -18.34
C LYS A 99 33.17 -28.60 -18.44
N GLU A 100 33.33 -29.93 -18.50
CA GLU A 100 34.61 -30.59 -18.67
C GLU A 100 35.19 -30.35 -20.08
N ALA A 101 34.42 -30.50 -21.12
CA ALA A 101 34.83 -30.19 -22.50
C ALA A 101 35.33 -28.75 -22.63
N ALA A 102 34.61 -27.80 -22.05
CA ALA A 102 35.02 -26.39 -22.03
C ALA A 102 36.33 -26.17 -21.26
N ARG A 103 36.57 -26.92 -20.17
CA ARG A 103 37.87 -26.91 -19.46
C ARG A 103 38.99 -27.49 -20.32
N GLY A 104 38.73 -28.63 -20.98
CA GLY A 104 39.69 -29.27 -21.86
C GLY A 104 40.12 -28.36 -23.02
N MET A 105 39.23 -27.48 -23.49
CA MET A 105 39.55 -26.44 -24.48
C MET A 105 40.33 -25.23 -23.92
N GLY A 106 40.74 -25.26 -22.64
CA GLY A 106 41.52 -24.19 -22.01
C GLY A 106 40.71 -22.97 -21.58
N MET A 107 39.40 -23.05 -21.50
CA MET A 107 38.59 -21.91 -21.09
C MET A 107 38.80 -21.58 -19.61
N SER A 108 39.06 -20.31 -19.31
CA SER A 108 39.08 -19.81 -17.93
C SER A 108 37.70 -19.94 -17.28
N LYS A 109 37.66 -20.02 -15.93
CA LYS A 109 36.41 -20.20 -15.18
C LYS A 109 35.34 -19.15 -15.55
N LEU A 110 35.73 -17.87 -15.60
CA LEU A 110 34.79 -16.77 -15.91
C LEU A 110 34.34 -16.82 -17.37
N TYR A 111 35.26 -17.05 -18.30
CA TYR A 111 34.96 -17.15 -19.72
C TYR A 111 33.99 -18.32 -20.00
N ARG A 112 34.22 -19.49 -19.39
CA ARG A 112 33.33 -20.65 -19.48
C ARG A 112 31.92 -20.33 -18.95
N VAL A 113 31.85 -19.70 -17.77
CA VAL A 113 30.54 -19.35 -17.18
C VAL A 113 29.78 -18.40 -18.10
N VAL A 114 30.42 -17.36 -18.63
CA VAL A 114 29.73 -16.36 -19.47
C VAL A 114 29.41 -16.89 -20.87
N MET A 115 30.29 -17.70 -21.45
CA MET A 115 30.17 -18.13 -22.85
C MET A 115 29.44 -19.46 -23.04
N VAL A 116 29.47 -20.33 -22.04
CA VAL A 116 28.92 -21.70 -22.14
C VAL A 116 27.81 -21.91 -21.13
N GLU A 117 28.10 -21.72 -19.84
CA GLU A 117 27.16 -22.11 -18.80
C GLU A 117 25.94 -21.16 -18.72
N LEU A 118 26.15 -19.86 -18.80
CA LEU A 118 25.08 -18.86 -18.71
C LEU A 118 24.06 -18.99 -19.87
N PRO A 119 24.46 -19.13 -21.15
CA PRO A 119 23.52 -19.38 -22.21
C PRO A 119 22.71 -20.68 -22.06
N LEU A 120 23.31 -21.73 -21.54
CA LEU A 120 22.62 -23.01 -21.29
C LEU A 120 21.72 -22.97 -20.06
N ALA A 121 22.08 -22.19 -19.06
CA ALA A 121 21.27 -21.97 -17.85
C ALA A 121 20.12 -21.00 -18.07
N PHE A 122 20.14 -20.20 -19.15
CA PHE A 122 19.23 -19.10 -19.37
C PHE A 122 17.74 -19.48 -19.36
N PRO A 123 17.29 -20.63 -19.91
CA PRO A 123 15.90 -21.05 -19.82
C PRO A 123 15.42 -21.17 -18.36
N THR A 124 16.20 -21.82 -17.50
CA THR A 124 15.88 -21.96 -16.05
C THR A 124 15.90 -20.61 -15.35
N MET A 125 16.87 -19.76 -15.69
CA MET A 125 16.93 -18.39 -15.15
C MET A 125 15.68 -17.60 -15.56
N PHE A 126 15.23 -17.74 -16.80
CA PHE A 126 14.05 -17.05 -17.30
C PHE A 126 12.77 -17.52 -16.61
N THR A 127 12.67 -18.81 -16.24
CA THR A 127 11.58 -19.31 -15.38
C THR A 127 11.50 -18.52 -14.07
N GLY A 128 12.65 -18.25 -13.44
CA GLY A 128 12.71 -17.42 -12.23
C GLY A 128 12.23 -15.99 -12.45
N ILE A 129 12.60 -15.38 -13.57
CA ILE A 129 12.14 -14.04 -13.97
C ILE A 129 10.61 -14.06 -14.21
N ARG A 130 10.08 -15.06 -14.90
CA ARG A 130 8.65 -15.23 -15.16
C ARG A 130 7.85 -15.31 -13.85
N ILE A 131 8.29 -16.12 -12.90
CA ILE A 131 7.67 -16.23 -11.56
C ILE A 131 7.69 -14.88 -10.86
N ALA A 132 8.82 -14.16 -10.91
CA ALA A 132 8.96 -12.83 -10.30
C ALA A 132 7.97 -11.82 -10.90
N VAL A 133 7.81 -11.78 -12.22
CA VAL A 133 6.87 -10.86 -12.92
C VAL A 133 5.43 -11.15 -12.51
N VAL A 134 5.00 -12.42 -12.54
CA VAL A 134 3.62 -12.79 -12.19
C VAL A 134 3.32 -12.44 -10.73
N ASN A 135 4.23 -12.75 -9.81
CA ASN A 135 4.08 -12.42 -8.39
C ASN A 135 4.06 -10.91 -8.16
N ALA A 136 4.90 -10.15 -8.89
CA ALA A 136 4.96 -8.70 -8.78
C ALA A 136 3.64 -8.00 -9.13
N ILE A 137 2.88 -8.53 -10.10
CA ILE A 137 1.56 -7.97 -10.48
C ILE A 137 0.60 -8.03 -9.29
N GLY A 138 0.52 -9.16 -8.60
CA GLY A 138 -0.32 -9.31 -7.41
C GLY A 138 0.16 -8.45 -6.23
N THR A 139 1.47 -8.44 -5.99
CA THR A 139 2.06 -7.69 -4.88
C THR A 139 1.93 -6.17 -5.09
N ALA A 140 1.94 -5.69 -6.33
CA ALA A 140 1.78 -4.28 -6.65
C ALA A 140 0.39 -3.71 -6.28
N VAL A 141 -0.60 -4.55 -5.98
CA VAL A 141 -1.89 -4.10 -5.44
C VAL A 141 -1.71 -3.40 -4.08
N PHE A 142 -0.73 -3.83 -3.28
CA PHE A 142 -0.42 -3.20 -2.00
C PHE A 142 0.17 -1.79 -2.11
N ALA A 143 0.49 -1.32 -3.33
CA ALA A 143 0.90 0.06 -3.58
C ALA A 143 -0.12 1.09 -3.05
N ALA A 144 -1.39 0.74 -3.05
CA ALA A 144 -2.49 1.57 -2.55
C ALA A 144 -2.31 2.01 -1.09
N PHE A 145 -1.69 1.17 -0.26
CA PHE A 145 -1.53 1.46 1.18
C PHE A 145 -0.38 2.44 1.48
N VAL A 146 0.53 2.63 0.52
CA VAL A 146 1.70 3.51 0.67
C VAL A 146 1.73 4.63 -0.37
N GLY A 147 0.57 4.99 -0.94
CA GLY A 147 0.44 6.09 -1.90
C GLY A 147 1.14 5.85 -3.25
N GLY A 148 1.28 4.59 -3.65
CA GLY A 148 1.96 4.21 -4.89
C GLY A 148 1.07 4.15 -6.12
N GLY A 149 -0.24 4.31 -5.97
CA GLY A 149 -1.20 4.35 -7.08
C GLY A 149 -1.50 2.99 -7.75
N GLY A 150 -1.86 3.04 -9.01
CA GLY A 150 -2.14 1.87 -9.85
C GLY A 150 -3.52 1.23 -9.60
N LEU A 151 -3.69 -0.02 -10.05
CA LEU A 151 -4.96 -0.74 -9.93
C LEU A 151 -5.31 -1.12 -8.48
N GLY A 152 -4.33 -1.13 -7.59
CA GLY A 152 -4.54 -1.36 -6.15
C GLY A 152 -5.47 -0.31 -5.55
N SER A 153 -5.27 0.97 -5.85
CA SER A 153 -6.11 2.08 -5.37
C SER A 153 -7.56 1.95 -5.83
N VAL A 154 -7.79 1.43 -7.04
CA VAL A 154 -9.15 1.17 -7.55
C VAL A 154 -9.84 0.08 -6.75
N ILE A 155 -9.13 -1.02 -6.45
CA ILE A 155 -9.67 -2.15 -5.68
C ILE A 155 -9.98 -1.70 -4.25
N THR A 156 -9.03 -1.06 -3.56
CA THR A 156 -9.20 -0.59 -2.18
C THR A 156 -10.38 0.39 -2.07
N ARG A 157 -10.48 1.33 -3.01
CA ARG A 157 -11.61 2.25 -3.09
C ARG A 157 -12.93 1.51 -3.32
N GLY A 158 -12.96 0.52 -4.22
CA GLY A 158 -14.14 -0.31 -4.47
C GLY A 158 -14.60 -1.06 -3.22
N ILE A 159 -13.65 -1.62 -2.45
CA ILE A 159 -13.91 -2.31 -1.19
C ILE A 159 -14.57 -1.34 -0.19
N ARG A 160 -13.97 -0.16 0.01
CA ARG A 160 -14.47 0.86 0.93
C ARG A 160 -15.88 1.34 0.56
N LEU A 161 -16.13 1.60 -0.72
CA LEU A 161 -17.43 2.06 -1.22
C LEU A 161 -18.45 0.95 -1.43
N LYS A 162 -18.08 -0.33 -1.16
CA LYS A 162 -18.91 -1.52 -1.43
C LYS A 162 -19.37 -1.59 -2.90
N ASP A 163 -18.52 -1.12 -3.81
CA ASP A 163 -18.77 -1.18 -5.25
C ASP A 163 -18.20 -2.48 -5.84
N MET A 164 -19.00 -3.53 -5.76
CA MET A 164 -18.64 -4.84 -6.26
C MET A 164 -18.28 -4.82 -7.77
N LYS A 165 -18.92 -3.93 -8.56
CA LYS A 165 -18.62 -3.80 -9.99
C LYS A 165 -17.21 -3.29 -10.21
N THR A 166 -16.79 -2.28 -9.45
CA THR A 166 -15.43 -1.73 -9.51
C THR A 166 -14.41 -2.77 -9.04
N ILE A 167 -14.67 -3.49 -7.94
CA ILE A 167 -13.77 -4.55 -7.44
C ILE A 167 -13.58 -5.63 -8.49
N LEU A 168 -14.68 -6.20 -8.99
CA LEU A 168 -14.63 -7.29 -9.98
C LEU A 168 -13.98 -6.86 -11.29
N SER A 169 -14.29 -5.65 -11.79
CA SER A 169 -13.69 -5.14 -13.03
C SER A 169 -12.19 -4.94 -12.91
N ALA A 170 -11.72 -4.34 -11.82
CA ALA A 170 -10.28 -4.12 -11.60
C ALA A 170 -9.53 -5.45 -11.38
N THR A 171 -10.13 -6.38 -10.63
CA THR A 171 -9.56 -7.73 -10.43
C THR A 171 -9.50 -8.50 -11.74
N LEU A 172 -10.54 -8.45 -12.57
CA LEU A 172 -10.55 -9.10 -13.88
C LEU A 172 -9.45 -8.55 -14.79
N VAL A 173 -9.26 -7.23 -14.81
CA VAL A 173 -8.19 -6.58 -15.59
C VAL A 173 -6.82 -7.05 -15.10
N LEU A 174 -6.59 -7.12 -13.79
CA LEU A 174 -5.33 -7.67 -13.24
C LEU A 174 -5.12 -9.13 -13.65
N MET A 175 -6.15 -9.97 -13.57
CA MET A 175 -6.08 -11.38 -14.00
C MET A 175 -5.74 -11.51 -15.49
N VAL A 176 -6.37 -10.70 -16.33
CA VAL A 176 -6.11 -10.70 -17.78
C VAL A 176 -4.67 -10.26 -18.08
N ILE A 177 -4.19 -9.21 -17.41
CA ILE A 177 -2.80 -8.73 -17.55
C ILE A 177 -1.82 -9.82 -17.11
N ALA A 178 -2.04 -10.41 -15.92
CA ALA A 178 -1.17 -11.46 -15.39
C ALA A 178 -1.15 -12.69 -16.33
N ALA A 179 -2.31 -13.15 -16.79
CA ALA A 179 -2.41 -14.26 -17.71
C ALA A 179 -1.75 -13.96 -19.07
N ALA A 180 -1.97 -12.77 -19.62
CA ALA A 180 -1.37 -12.36 -20.90
C ALA A 180 0.17 -12.30 -20.81
N LEU A 181 0.71 -11.72 -19.73
CA LEU A 181 2.15 -11.67 -19.49
C LEU A 181 2.72 -13.08 -19.23
N ASP A 182 2.04 -13.91 -18.47
CA ASP A 182 2.48 -15.28 -18.20
C ASP A 182 2.54 -16.11 -19.49
N VAL A 183 1.49 -16.05 -20.32
CA VAL A 183 1.44 -16.74 -21.63
C VAL A 183 2.54 -16.21 -22.55
N LEU A 184 2.70 -14.90 -22.66
CA LEU A 184 3.73 -14.27 -23.47
C LEU A 184 5.12 -14.75 -23.05
N MET A 185 5.43 -14.68 -21.77
CA MET A 185 6.71 -15.14 -21.22
C MET A 185 6.88 -16.65 -21.39
N GLY A 186 5.84 -17.47 -21.25
CA GLY A 186 5.88 -18.91 -21.51
C GLY A 186 6.20 -19.25 -22.95
N VAL A 187 5.69 -18.48 -23.91
CA VAL A 187 6.05 -18.64 -25.34
C VAL A 187 7.52 -18.31 -25.57
N PHE A 188 8.02 -17.22 -24.94
CA PHE A 188 9.45 -16.88 -25.00
C PHE A 188 10.33 -17.95 -24.38
N GLU A 189 9.97 -18.46 -23.20
CA GLU A 189 10.68 -19.54 -22.50
C GLU A 189 10.84 -20.78 -23.39
N LYS A 190 9.74 -21.26 -24.02
CA LYS A 190 9.77 -22.38 -24.95
C LYS A 190 10.66 -22.14 -26.17
N ARG A 191 10.59 -20.95 -26.75
CA ARG A 191 11.44 -20.59 -27.90
C ARG A 191 12.92 -20.53 -27.52
N MET A 192 13.23 -20.03 -26.33
CA MET A 192 14.62 -19.96 -25.85
C MET A 192 15.19 -21.35 -25.52
N HIS A 193 14.41 -22.22 -24.91
CA HIS A 193 14.82 -23.61 -24.67
C HIS A 193 15.18 -24.30 -25.99
N SER A 194 14.36 -24.17 -27.02
CA SER A 194 14.64 -24.70 -28.36
C SER A 194 15.86 -24.06 -29.03
N ALA A 195 16.09 -22.76 -28.79
CA ALA A 195 17.24 -22.04 -29.34
C ALA A 195 18.57 -22.41 -28.64
N ALA A 196 18.53 -22.63 -27.33
CA ALA A 196 19.69 -23.07 -26.55
C ALA A 196 20.19 -24.45 -27.03
N ILE A 197 19.28 -25.37 -27.28
CA ILE A 197 19.62 -26.73 -27.80
C ILE A 197 20.17 -26.66 -29.24
N ARG A 198 19.70 -25.72 -30.08
CA ARG A 198 20.09 -25.60 -31.49
C ARG A 198 21.32 -24.70 -31.73
N GLY A 199 22.03 -24.24 -30.70
CA GLY A 199 23.17 -23.35 -30.86
C GLY A 199 22.78 -21.94 -31.37
N GLY A 200 21.55 -21.51 -31.10
CA GLY A 200 21.00 -20.23 -31.51
C GLY A 200 21.79 -19.05 -30.92
N GLY A 201 22.20 -18.13 -31.80
CA GLY A 201 23.09 -17.01 -31.45
C GLY A 201 22.60 -16.15 -30.29
N ARG A 202 23.56 -15.54 -29.58
CA ARG A 202 23.41 -14.63 -28.41
C ARG A 202 22.29 -13.58 -28.55
N LYS A 203 22.05 -13.08 -29.75
CA LYS A 203 21.02 -12.07 -30.02
C LYS A 203 19.61 -12.55 -29.68
N LYS A 204 19.30 -13.86 -29.81
CA LYS A 204 18.00 -14.44 -29.49
C LYS A 204 17.78 -14.60 -27.97
N LEU A 205 18.84 -14.73 -27.19
CA LEU A 205 18.77 -14.82 -25.74
C LEU A 205 18.45 -13.46 -25.08
N LEU A 206 18.88 -12.36 -25.68
CA LEU A 206 18.69 -11.01 -25.14
C LEU A 206 17.33 -10.41 -25.56
N ALA A 207 16.62 -11.04 -26.51
CA ALA A 207 15.35 -10.51 -27.02
C ALA A 207 14.28 -10.26 -25.94
N PRO A 208 14.04 -11.19 -24.98
CA PRO A 208 13.04 -10.93 -23.94
C PRO A 208 13.43 -9.80 -22.98
N LEU A 209 14.71 -9.67 -22.66
CA LEU A 209 15.18 -8.55 -21.82
C LEU A 209 15.06 -7.23 -22.56
N ALA A 210 15.39 -7.21 -23.85
CA ALA A 210 15.20 -6.03 -24.71
C ALA A 210 13.73 -5.65 -24.84
N LEU A 211 12.82 -6.63 -24.92
CA LEU A 211 11.38 -6.39 -24.93
C LEU A 211 10.88 -5.80 -23.60
N LEU A 212 11.33 -6.33 -22.47
CA LEU A 212 10.99 -5.78 -21.15
C LEU A 212 11.50 -4.34 -20.99
N LEU A 213 12.72 -4.08 -21.45
CA LEU A 213 13.28 -2.72 -21.45
C LEU A 213 12.50 -1.77 -22.37
N ALA A 214 12.14 -2.22 -23.57
CA ALA A 214 11.33 -1.42 -24.49
C ALA A 214 9.94 -1.14 -23.91
N ALA A 215 9.28 -2.14 -23.32
CA ALA A 215 8.00 -1.97 -22.64
C ALA A 215 8.12 -1.00 -21.46
N PHE A 216 9.19 -1.11 -20.67
CA PHE A 216 9.47 -0.18 -19.58
C PHE A 216 9.62 1.26 -20.09
N VAL A 217 10.44 1.47 -21.10
CA VAL A 217 10.65 2.82 -21.69
C VAL A 217 9.33 3.41 -22.19
N LEU A 218 8.47 2.61 -22.81
CA LEU A 218 7.15 3.06 -23.27
C LEU A 218 6.20 3.42 -22.10
N LEU A 219 6.40 2.84 -20.92
CA LEU A 219 5.58 3.11 -19.74
C LEU A 219 6.13 4.21 -18.83
N VAL A 220 7.37 4.64 -19.03
CA VAL A 220 7.99 5.74 -18.24
C VAL A 220 7.09 6.98 -18.17
N PRO A 221 6.48 7.49 -19.26
CA PRO A 221 5.61 8.67 -19.16
C PRO A 221 4.42 8.50 -18.21
N PHE A 222 3.88 7.28 -18.10
CA PHE A 222 2.75 6.98 -17.22
C PHE A 222 3.18 6.80 -15.75
N GLY A 223 4.40 6.33 -15.51
CA GLY A 223 4.94 6.13 -14.17
C GLY A 223 5.54 7.39 -13.55
N THR A 224 6.26 8.17 -14.37
CA THR A 224 6.94 9.40 -13.93
C THR A 224 6.17 10.67 -14.29
N GLY A 225 5.25 10.59 -15.25
CA GLY A 225 4.39 11.68 -15.70
C GLY A 225 3.23 11.91 -14.75
N GLY A 226 3.51 12.20 -13.48
CA GLY A 226 2.50 12.76 -12.59
C GLY A 226 1.92 14.03 -13.21
N GLU A 227 0.63 14.27 -12.98
CA GLU A 227 0.01 15.52 -13.36
C GLU A 227 0.82 16.67 -12.74
N LYS A 228 1.29 17.62 -13.58
CA LYS A 228 2.02 18.77 -13.08
C LYS A 228 1.04 19.84 -12.63
N GLY A 229 1.25 20.37 -11.46
CA GLY A 229 0.47 21.47 -10.90
C GLY A 229 1.37 22.41 -10.09
N ASP A 230 0.77 23.47 -9.59
CA ASP A 230 1.42 24.46 -8.74
C ASP A 230 1.35 24.04 -7.27
N LEU A 231 0.27 23.32 -6.90
CA LEU A 231 0.05 22.80 -5.56
C LEU A 231 -0.33 21.32 -5.60
N TYR A 232 0.14 20.58 -4.62
CA TYR A 232 -0.09 19.15 -4.49
C TYR A 232 -0.73 18.82 -3.13
N VAL A 233 -1.73 17.94 -3.15
CA VAL A 233 -2.44 17.46 -1.98
C VAL A 233 -2.66 15.97 -2.07
N TYR A 234 -2.48 15.22 -0.99
CA TYR A 234 -2.90 13.82 -0.93
C TYR A 234 -4.37 13.72 -0.55
N ASP A 235 -5.09 12.85 -1.26
CA ASP A 235 -6.45 12.51 -0.89
C ASP A 235 -6.42 11.62 0.37
N LEU A 236 -7.29 11.86 1.33
CA LEU A 236 -7.40 11.00 2.49
C LEU A 236 -8.35 9.82 2.20
N ASN A 237 -8.23 8.76 2.97
CA ASN A 237 -8.93 7.50 2.71
C ASN A 237 -10.39 7.45 3.25
N TYR A 238 -11.04 8.58 3.51
CA TYR A 238 -12.45 8.67 3.91
C TYR A 238 -13.17 9.83 3.23
N SER A 239 -14.51 9.79 3.20
CA SER A 239 -15.32 10.53 2.23
C SER A 239 -15.33 12.04 2.44
N GLU A 240 -15.35 12.53 3.69
CA GLU A 240 -15.44 13.96 3.99
C GLU A 240 -14.21 14.75 3.53
N PRO A 241 -12.97 14.40 3.93
CA PRO A 241 -11.79 15.09 3.41
C PRO A 241 -11.64 15.01 1.90
N GLN A 242 -12.09 13.91 1.27
CA GLN A 242 -12.09 13.80 -0.19
C GLN A 242 -12.99 14.84 -0.83
N LEU A 243 -14.16 15.06 -0.25
CA LEU A 243 -15.08 16.12 -0.72
C LEU A 243 -14.46 17.50 -0.51
N LEU A 244 -13.97 17.78 0.71
CA LEU A 244 -13.35 19.06 1.06
C LEU A 244 -12.11 19.35 0.21
N THR A 245 -11.25 18.37 -0.03
CA THR A 245 -10.08 18.52 -0.91
C THR A 245 -10.48 18.93 -2.32
N ARG A 246 -11.55 18.34 -2.86
CA ARG A 246 -12.08 18.73 -4.19
C ARG A 246 -12.68 20.12 -4.19
N MET A 247 -13.40 20.50 -3.13
CA MET A 247 -13.92 21.86 -2.98
C MET A 247 -12.79 22.88 -2.88
N VAL A 248 -11.74 22.60 -2.08
CA VAL A 248 -10.55 23.46 -1.98
C VAL A 248 -9.86 23.59 -3.34
N LYS A 249 -9.64 22.46 -4.05
CA LYS A 249 -9.11 22.47 -5.41
C LYS A 249 -9.89 23.43 -6.32
N MET A 250 -11.21 23.26 -6.40
CA MET A 250 -12.07 24.10 -7.25
C MET A 250 -11.97 25.58 -6.88
N LEU A 251 -11.99 25.91 -5.61
CA LEU A 251 -11.90 27.28 -5.13
C LEU A 251 -10.53 27.91 -5.40
N VAL A 252 -9.45 27.18 -5.18
CA VAL A 252 -8.08 27.66 -5.44
C VAL A 252 -7.88 27.88 -6.94
N GLU A 253 -8.27 26.93 -7.77
CA GLU A 253 -8.14 27.04 -9.23
C GLU A 253 -8.97 28.20 -9.79
N ASP A 254 -10.20 28.39 -9.29
CA ASP A 254 -11.08 29.50 -9.71
C ASP A 254 -10.57 30.89 -9.27
N ARG A 255 -10.08 30.99 -8.03
CA ARG A 255 -9.73 32.27 -7.43
C ARG A 255 -8.28 32.74 -7.69
N THR A 256 -7.37 31.80 -7.93
CA THR A 256 -5.94 32.10 -8.05
C THR A 256 -5.34 31.76 -9.41
N GLY A 257 -6.02 30.89 -10.17
CA GLY A 257 -5.48 30.32 -11.41
C GLY A 257 -4.37 29.29 -11.19
N LEU A 258 -4.00 28.99 -9.94
CA LEU A 258 -3.04 27.95 -9.61
C LEU A 258 -3.67 26.57 -9.81
N LYS A 259 -2.96 25.66 -10.46
CA LYS A 259 -3.40 24.29 -10.68
C LYS A 259 -3.14 23.42 -9.45
N VAL A 260 -4.18 22.81 -8.88
CA VAL A 260 -4.11 21.86 -7.77
C VAL A 260 -4.16 20.42 -8.27
N VAL A 261 -3.16 19.63 -7.91
CA VAL A 261 -3.10 18.19 -8.22
C VAL A 261 -3.43 17.39 -6.97
N ILE A 262 -4.52 16.63 -7.04
CA ILE A 262 -4.88 15.66 -5.99
C ILE A 262 -4.13 14.35 -6.31
N LYS A 263 -3.25 13.96 -5.39
CA LYS A 263 -2.48 12.72 -5.47
C LYS A 263 -3.28 11.52 -4.96
N ASP A 264 -2.69 10.34 -5.03
CA ASP A 264 -3.29 9.09 -4.57
C ASP A 264 -3.69 9.13 -3.09
N GLU A 265 -4.66 8.29 -2.75
CA GLU A 265 -5.18 8.19 -1.38
C GLU A 265 -4.11 7.64 -0.42
N MET A 266 -4.05 8.22 0.77
CA MET A 266 -3.26 7.68 1.88
C MET A 266 -3.92 7.93 3.23
N THR A 267 -3.37 7.32 4.28
CA THR A 267 -3.85 7.58 5.65
C THR A 267 -3.49 9.00 6.08
N ALA A 268 -4.26 9.54 7.02
CA ALA A 268 -4.05 10.88 7.55
C ALA A 268 -2.63 11.07 8.14
N VAL A 269 -2.13 10.06 8.88
CA VAL A 269 -0.78 10.06 9.45
C VAL A 269 0.29 10.12 8.35
N ASN A 270 0.14 9.32 7.30
CA ASN A 270 1.11 9.31 6.20
C ASN A 270 1.09 10.62 5.41
N ALA A 271 -0.10 11.22 5.20
CA ALA A 271 -0.22 12.51 4.53
C ALA A 271 0.44 13.63 5.35
N PHE A 272 0.30 13.60 6.67
CA PHE A 272 0.97 14.56 7.56
C PHE A 272 2.49 14.36 7.58
N ASN A 273 2.96 13.13 7.65
CA ASN A 273 4.39 12.82 7.59
C ASN A 273 5.00 13.28 6.26
N GLU A 274 4.26 13.12 5.16
CA GLU A 274 4.70 13.60 3.84
C GLU A 274 4.71 15.13 3.77
N LEU A 275 3.70 15.81 4.35
CA LEU A 275 3.63 17.27 4.42
C LEU A 275 4.83 17.85 5.20
N THR A 276 5.26 17.17 6.26
CA THR A 276 6.34 17.62 7.15
C THR A 276 7.73 17.09 6.76
N ALA A 277 7.83 16.29 5.71
CA ALA A 277 9.09 15.74 5.24
C ALA A 277 10.04 16.82 4.70
N ALA A 278 11.35 16.64 4.86
CA ALA A 278 12.37 17.60 4.38
C ALA A 278 12.33 17.84 2.86
N GLN A 279 11.87 16.83 2.09
CA GLN A 279 11.57 16.95 0.66
C GLN A 279 10.09 16.61 0.45
N SER A 280 9.22 17.48 0.97
CA SER A 280 7.78 17.30 0.87
C SER A 280 7.34 17.23 -0.60
N SER A 281 6.48 16.28 -0.89
CA SER A 281 5.75 16.19 -2.15
C SER A 281 4.30 16.65 -2.00
N CYS A 282 3.95 17.30 -0.88
CA CYS A 282 2.62 17.73 -0.48
C CYS A 282 2.69 19.17 0.05
N ASP A 283 1.82 20.05 -0.45
CA ASP A 283 1.80 21.46 -0.05
C ASP A 283 0.76 21.74 1.04
N PHE A 284 -0.33 20.96 1.07
CA PHE A 284 -1.37 21.06 2.09
C PHE A 284 -2.14 19.75 2.23
N ILE A 285 -2.83 19.60 3.37
CA ILE A 285 -3.80 18.51 3.61
C ILE A 285 -5.06 19.10 4.24
N VAL A 286 -6.18 18.40 4.08
CA VAL A 286 -7.41 18.66 4.85
C VAL A 286 -7.36 17.80 6.11
N SER A 287 -7.47 18.42 7.27
CA SER A 287 -7.42 17.74 8.56
C SER A 287 -8.29 18.43 9.60
N TYR A 288 -8.32 17.89 10.82
CA TYR A 288 -9.08 18.40 11.95
C TYR A 288 -8.12 18.84 13.05
N ASP A 289 -8.53 19.86 13.82
CA ASP A 289 -7.73 20.36 14.95
C ASP A 289 -7.54 19.30 16.05
N GLY A 290 -8.57 18.48 16.32
CA GLY A 290 -8.46 17.35 17.25
C GLY A 290 -7.48 16.27 16.76
N THR A 291 -7.50 15.93 15.47
CA THR A 291 -6.54 15.00 14.87
C THR A 291 -5.12 15.56 14.90
N LEU A 292 -4.98 16.86 14.62
CA LEU A 292 -3.68 17.54 14.73
C LEU A 292 -3.12 17.41 16.15
N LEU A 293 -3.93 17.69 17.17
CA LEU A 293 -3.52 17.59 18.56
C LEU A 293 -3.16 16.15 18.96
N THR A 294 -4.09 15.24 18.80
CA THR A 294 -3.96 13.90 19.39
C THR A 294 -3.11 12.94 18.56
N THR A 295 -3.27 12.97 17.24
CA THR A 295 -2.64 11.98 16.36
C THR A 295 -1.27 12.44 15.85
N TYR A 296 -1.11 13.74 15.55
CA TYR A 296 0.16 14.22 14.95
C TYR A 296 1.10 14.84 15.98
N LEU A 297 0.55 15.56 16.95
CA LEU A 297 1.36 16.18 18.02
C LEU A 297 1.55 15.25 19.22
N HIS A 298 0.79 14.16 19.33
CA HIS A 298 0.78 13.24 20.45
C HIS A 298 0.53 13.95 21.79
N GLN A 299 -0.47 14.85 21.80
CA GLN A 299 -0.90 15.62 22.96
C GLN A 299 -2.40 15.37 23.22
N ASP A 300 -2.86 15.74 24.42
CA ASP A 300 -4.26 15.59 24.81
C ASP A 300 -4.91 16.96 25.06
N THR A 301 -6.23 16.97 25.11
CA THR A 301 -7.00 18.19 25.46
C THR A 301 -6.67 18.71 26.85
N THR A 302 -6.19 17.86 27.74
CA THR A 302 -5.71 18.23 29.08
C THR A 302 -4.40 19.04 29.06
N ASP A 303 -3.66 19.01 27.95
CA ASP A 303 -2.42 19.78 27.77
C ASP A 303 -2.68 21.24 27.37
N ILE A 304 -3.94 21.56 27.03
CA ILE A 304 -4.31 22.90 26.57
C ILE A 304 -4.36 23.86 27.77
N PRO A 305 -3.59 24.98 27.75
CA PRO A 305 -3.61 25.97 28.79
C PRO A 305 -4.99 26.60 28.99
N ALA A 306 -5.33 26.95 30.22
CA ALA A 306 -6.60 27.61 30.51
C ALA A 306 -6.71 28.95 29.75
N GLY A 307 -7.80 29.06 28.95
CA GLY A 307 -8.08 30.26 28.14
C GLY A 307 -7.58 30.19 26.70
N GLU A 308 -6.86 29.14 26.32
CA GLU A 308 -6.48 28.91 24.91
C GLU A 308 -7.47 27.91 24.27
N THR A 309 -7.85 28.13 22.99
CA THR A 309 -8.71 27.17 22.27
C THR A 309 -7.88 25.99 21.76
N LEU A 310 -8.53 24.83 21.53
CA LEU A 310 -7.88 23.66 20.91
C LEU A 310 -7.21 24.06 19.58
N TYR A 311 -7.90 24.81 18.74
CA TYR A 311 -7.39 25.26 17.46
C TYR A 311 -6.11 26.11 17.60
N ASP A 312 -6.11 27.12 18.48
CA ASP A 312 -4.97 28.02 18.66
C ASP A 312 -3.77 27.27 19.22
N TYR A 313 -4.00 26.42 20.22
CA TYR A 313 -2.97 25.59 20.82
C TYR A 313 -2.35 24.62 19.82
N ALA A 314 -3.17 23.81 19.14
CA ALA A 314 -2.69 22.85 18.17
C ALA A 314 -1.95 23.53 17.00
N ASN A 315 -2.48 24.66 16.50
CA ASN A 315 -1.85 25.43 15.43
C ASN A 315 -0.48 25.98 15.84
N ARG A 316 -0.37 26.53 17.04
CA ARG A 316 0.90 27.02 17.59
C ARG A 316 1.92 25.88 17.74
N GLN A 317 1.52 24.75 18.31
CA GLN A 317 2.40 23.59 18.49
C GLN A 317 2.85 22.98 17.15
N ALA A 318 1.95 22.92 16.15
CA ALA A 318 2.30 22.43 14.82
C ALA A 318 3.30 23.36 14.11
N MET A 319 3.12 24.67 14.26
CA MET A 319 4.04 25.65 13.69
C MET A 319 5.42 25.58 14.34
N GLU A 320 5.49 25.46 15.68
CA GLU A 320 6.75 25.36 16.42
C GLU A 320 7.53 24.07 16.10
N ARG A 321 6.84 22.92 16.00
CA ARG A 321 7.50 21.62 15.85
C ARG A 321 7.77 21.24 14.39
N TYR A 322 6.88 21.60 13.48
CA TYR A 322 6.88 21.12 12.10
C TYR A 322 6.87 22.22 11.04
N GLY A 323 6.71 23.50 11.42
CA GLY A 323 6.55 24.59 10.48
C GLY A 323 5.22 24.55 9.70
N VAL A 324 4.23 23.79 10.18
CA VAL A 324 2.92 23.62 9.56
C VAL A 324 1.91 24.55 10.23
N ARG A 325 1.08 25.20 9.40
CA ARG A 325 0.06 26.16 9.86
C ARG A 325 -1.33 25.72 9.43
N MET A 326 -2.29 25.73 10.35
CA MET A 326 -3.71 25.65 10.02
C MET A 326 -4.19 26.99 9.43
N LEU A 327 -4.84 26.94 8.27
CA LEU A 327 -5.27 28.16 7.55
C LEU A 327 -6.64 28.68 8.02
N GLY A 328 -7.47 27.82 8.58
CA GLY A 328 -8.80 28.18 9.09
C GLY A 328 -9.69 26.96 9.23
N LYS A 329 -10.87 27.15 9.82
CA LYS A 329 -11.90 26.10 9.99
C LYS A 329 -12.94 26.21 8.91
N PHE A 330 -13.41 25.06 8.42
CA PHE A 330 -14.53 25.00 7.48
C PHE A 330 -15.91 25.15 8.16
N GLY A 331 -15.96 25.20 9.49
CA GLY A 331 -17.20 25.22 10.26
C GLY A 331 -17.93 23.88 10.28
N LEU A 332 -17.21 22.80 10.03
CA LEU A 332 -17.71 21.44 10.14
C LEU A 332 -17.23 20.86 11.48
N ASP A 333 -18.13 20.17 12.16
CA ASP A 333 -17.87 19.46 13.39
C ASP A 333 -17.93 17.96 13.08
N ASN A 334 -16.77 17.32 13.18
CA ASN A 334 -16.61 15.88 12.96
C ASN A 334 -15.95 15.26 14.18
N THR A 335 -16.73 14.53 14.93
CA THR A 335 -16.28 13.85 16.14
C THR A 335 -16.56 12.34 16.05
N TYR A 336 -16.00 11.58 16.99
CA TYR A 336 -16.41 10.20 17.18
C TYR A 336 -17.85 10.13 17.69
N ALA A 337 -18.55 9.10 17.27
CA ALA A 337 -19.83 8.69 17.82
C ALA A 337 -19.91 7.17 17.89
N ILE A 338 -20.86 6.67 18.63
CA ILE A 338 -21.13 5.22 18.74
C ILE A 338 -22.37 4.92 17.89
N ALA A 339 -22.26 3.89 17.07
CA ALA A 339 -23.35 3.45 16.21
C ALA A 339 -23.63 1.96 16.33
N VAL A 340 -24.87 1.61 16.06
CA VAL A 340 -25.38 0.25 16.01
C VAL A 340 -26.23 0.05 14.76
N PRO A 341 -26.42 -1.18 14.25
CA PRO A 341 -27.40 -1.44 13.20
C PRO A 341 -28.80 -0.96 13.61
N GLU A 342 -29.51 -0.32 12.69
CA GLU A 342 -30.86 0.20 12.93
C GLU A 342 -31.82 -0.87 13.48
N ALA A 343 -31.71 -2.11 12.97
CA ALA A 343 -32.50 -3.25 13.46
C ALA A 343 -32.23 -3.57 14.95
N LEU A 344 -30.96 -3.48 15.38
CA LEU A 344 -30.60 -3.70 16.78
C LEU A 344 -31.14 -2.57 17.66
N ALA A 345 -31.02 -1.33 17.18
CA ALA A 345 -31.54 -0.17 17.90
C ALA A 345 -33.05 -0.27 18.11
N GLN A 346 -33.81 -0.71 17.11
CA GLN A 346 -35.25 -0.92 17.19
C GLN A 346 -35.58 -2.09 18.13
N GLN A 347 -34.83 -3.19 18.06
CA GLN A 347 -35.06 -4.39 18.90
C GLN A 347 -34.92 -4.10 20.40
N TYR A 348 -33.94 -3.31 20.79
CA TYR A 348 -33.63 -3.01 22.17
C TYR A 348 -34.01 -1.59 22.61
N GLY A 349 -34.60 -0.78 21.72
CA GLY A 349 -35.01 0.58 22.01
C GLY A 349 -33.85 1.55 22.28
N LEU A 350 -32.68 1.31 21.62
CA LEU A 350 -31.45 2.06 21.89
C LEU A 350 -31.54 3.45 21.25
N ASN A 351 -31.32 4.50 22.03
CA ASN A 351 -31.27 5.89 21.59
C ASN A 351 -29.97 6.58 22.02
N THR A 352 -29.48 6.23 23.22
CA THR A 352 -28.29 6.82 23.84
C THR A 352 -27.18 5.78 24.01
N VAL A 353 -25.96 6.24 24.24
CA VAL A 353 -24.84 5.33 24.55
C VAL A 353 -25.07 4.62 25.88
N SER A 354 -25.71 5.27 26.86
CA SER A 354 -26.05 4.65 28.14
C SER A 354 -27.04 3.47 28.01
N ASP A 355 -27.88 3.44 26.96
CA ASP A 355 -28.79 2.34 26.70
C ASP A 355 -28.07 1.02 26.37
N LEU A 356 -26.81 1.07 26.00
CA LEU A 356 -25.99 -0.12 25.73
C LEU A 356 -25.58 -0.84 27.01
N VAL A 357 -25.50 -0.17 28.17
CA VAL A 357 -24.94 -0.73 29.42
C VAL A 357 -25.61 -2.04 29.85
N PRO A 358 -26.94 -2.18 29.82
CA PRO A 358 -27.59 -3.43 30.26
C PRO A 358 -27.30 -4.62 29.34
N ILE A 359 -26.98 -4.39 28.07
CA ILE A 359 -26.85 -5.43 27.05
C ILE A 359 -25.42 -5.58 26.51
N ALA A 360 -24.50 -4.70 26.91
CA ALA A 360 -23.12 -4.68 26.41
C ALA A 360 -22.43 -6.04 26.52
N GLY A 361 -22.65 -6.80 27.59
CA GLY A 361 -22.09 -8.13 27.81
C GLY A 361 -22.53 -9.21 26.81
N GLN A 362 -23.51 -8.91 25.94
CA GLN A 362 -23.95 -9.79 24.85
C GLN A 362 -23.43 -9.33 23.49
N LEU A 363 -22.91 -8.11 23.40
CA LEU A 363 -22.50 -7.44 22.13
C LEU A 363 -20.99 -7.45 22.00
N VAL A 364 -20.54 -7.53 20.76
CA VAL A 364 -19.14 -7.35 20.36
C VAL A 364 -18.97 -5.93 19.85
N PHE A 365 -17.94 -5.24 20.33
CA PHE A 365 -17.55 -3.92 19.88
C PHE A 365 -16.48 -4.04 18.80
N GLY A 366 -16.66 -3.39 17.66
CA GLY A 366 -15.68 -3.36 16.58
C GLY A 366 -15.22 -1.93 16.30
N ALA A 367 -13.92 -1.70 16.19
CA ALA A 367 -13.37 -0.36 15.93
C ALA A 367 -12.08 -0.41 15.14
N GLU A 368 -11.66 0.74 14.64
CA GLU A 368 -10.37 0.92 14.02
C GLU A 368 -9.23 0.66 15.01
N HIS A 369 -8.08 0.22 14.46
CA HIS A 369 -6.93 -0.10 15.28
C HIS A 369 -6.54 1.05 16.22
N ASP A 370 -6.53 2.27 15.72
CA ASP A 370 -6.15 3.46 16.45
C ASP A 370 -7.11 3.82 17.59
N PHE A 371 -8.37 3.38 17.53
CA PHE A 371 -9.33 3.57 18.61
C PHE A 371 -9.01 2.71 19.84
N PHE A 372 -8.35 1.55 19.61
CA PHE A 372 -7.94 0.65 20.70
C PHE A 372 -6.55 0.94 21.24
N THR A 373 -5.60 1.33 20.40
CA THR A 373 -4.17 1.34 20.71
C THR A 373 -3.56 2.70 20.90
N ALA A 374 -4.14 3.76 20.28
CA ALA A 374 -3.64 5.10 20.48
C ALA A 374 -3.92 5.57 21.92
N GLU A 375 -2.93 6.26 22.48
CA GLU A 375 -3.10 6.96 23.78
C GLU A 375 -4.00 8.18 23.56
N GLY A 376 -4.83 8.51 24.55
CA GLY A 376 -5.72 9.68 24.52
C GLY A 376 -7.03 9.46 25.24
N SER A 377 -7.63 10.56 25.66
CA SER A 377 -8.87 10.58 26.45
C SER A 377 -10.09 10.06 25.68
N MET A 378 -10.12 10.20 24.34
CA MET A 378 -11.25 9.83 23.48
C MET A 378 -11.07 8.46 22.81
N LYS A 379 -10.50 7.49 23.50
CA LYS A 379 -10.21 6.14 23.01
C LYS A 379 -11.04 5.08 23.72
N TYR A 380 -11.01 3.84 23.24
CA TYR A 380 -11.86 2.75 23.69
C TYR A 380 -11.85 2.54 25.22
N ASN A 381 -10.67 2.44 25.82
CA ASN A 381 -10.59 2.16 27.27
C ASN A 381 -11.19 3.28 28.13
N PRO A 382 -10.83 4.57 27.93
CA PRO A 382 -11.52 5.68 28.61
C PRO A 382 -13.02 5.71 28.34
N PHE A 383 -13.44 5.52 27.09
CA PHE A 383 -14.85 5.48 26.70
C PHE A 383 -15.63 4.38 27.45
N ALA A 384 -15.14 3.15 27.40
CA ALA A 384 -15.80 2.02 28.04
C ALA A 384 -15.88 2.20 29.56
N ALA A 385 -14.81 2.73 30.18
CA ALA A 385 -14.77 3.01 31.61
C ALA A 385 -15.75 4.14 32.00
N TYR A 386 -15.82 5.21 31.22
CA TYR A 386 -16.68 6.37 31.50
C TYR A 386 -18.17 6.02 31.49
N TYR A 387 -18.59 5.20 30.52
CA TYR A 387 -19.97 4.71 30.44
C TYR A 387 -20.25 3.47 31.29
N GLY A 388 -19.21 2.79 31.77
CA GLY A 388 -19.34 1.51 32.48
C GLY A 388 -19.66 0.35 31.55
N LEU A 389 -19.30 0.42 30.29
CA LEU A 389 -19.55 -0.59 29.27
C LEU A 389 -18.60 -1.79 29.42
N LYS A 390 -19.17 -3.00 29.42
CA LYS A 390 -18.41 -4.25 29.44
C LYS A 390 -18.89 -5.12 28.30
N PHE A 391 -18.31 -4.90 27.12
CA PHE A 391 -18.64 -5.70 25.95
C PHE A 391 -18.18 -7.15 26.08
N LYS A 392 -18.87 -8.06 25.38
CA LYS A 392 -18.53 -9.48 25.31
C LYS A 392 -17.13 -9.68 24.73
N ASP A 393 -16.80 -8.91 23.72
CA ASP A 393 -15.50 -8.89 23.04
C ASP A 393 -15.27 -7.54 22.37
N ALA A 394 -14.02 -7.24 22.03
CA ALA A 394 -13.64 -6.03 21.32
C ALA A 394 -12.65 -6.40 20.20
N VAL A 395 -13.03 -6.13 18.94
CA VAL A 395 -12.28 -6.55 17.77
C VAL A 395 -11.78 -5.35 16.98
N SER A 396 -10.51 -5.39 16.61
CA SER A 396 -9.91 -4.39 15.72
C SER A 396 -10.19 -4.73 14.27
N VAL A 397 -10.56 -3.74 13.48
CA VAL A 397 -10.85 -3.87 12.04
C VAL A 397 -10.25 -2.70 11.27
N ASP A 398 -9.85 -2.94 10.03
CA ASP A 398 -9.42 -1.86 9.13
C ASP A 398 -10.60 -0.93 8.79
N ILE A 399 -10.33 0.38 8.75
CA ILE A 399 -11.36 1.42 8.46
C ILE A 399 -12.11 1.13 7.16
N SER A 400 -11.43 0.60 6.13
CA SER A 400 -12.04 0.28 4.84
C SER A 400 -13.00 -0.91 4.90
N LEU A 401 -12.88 -1.76 5.92
CA LEU A 401 -13.68 -2.96 6.11
C LEU A 401 -14.74 -2.83 7.21
N LYS A 402 -14.65 -1.80 8.06
CA LYS A 402 -15.50 -1.59 9.24
C LYS A 402 -17.00 -1.71 8.94
N TYR A 403 -17.46 -0.98 7.94
CA TYR A 403 -18.88 -0.99 7.57
C TYR A 403 -19.35 -2.33 6.98
N ASN A 404 -18.48 -3.04 6.25
CA ASN A 404 -18.80 -4.38 5.79
C ASN A 404 -18.90 -5.38 6.94
N ALA A 405 -18.00 -5.25 7.93
CA ALA A 405 -17.93 -6.16 9.06
C ALA A 405 -19.15 -6.02 9.98
N ILE A 406 -19.63 -4.79 10.24
CA ILE A 406 -20.84 -4.59 11.05
C ILE A 406 -22.10 -5.08 10.34
N GLU A 407 -22.24 -4.84 9.02
CA GLU A 407 -23.37 -5.35 8.24
C GLU A 407 -23.43 -6.88 8.21
N ASN A 408 -22.26 -7.53 8.14
CA ASN A 408 -22.16 -8.99 8.17
C ASN A 408 -22.28 -9.58 9.59
N GLY A 409 -22.50 -8.74 10.61
CA GLY A 409 -22.70 -9.19 12.00
C GLY A 409 -21.43 -9.62 12.72
N SER A 410 -20.23 -9.28 12.21
CA SER A 410 -18.97 -9.58 12.88
C SER A 410 -18.88 -8.91 14.26
N PHE A 411 -19.50 -7.76 14.40
CA PHE A 411 -19.74 -7.04 15.66
C PHE A 411 -21.05 -6.24 15.54
N GLN A 412 -21.56 -5.75 16.68
CA GLN A 412 -22.87 -5.11 16.77
C GLN A 412 -22.80 -3.64 17.18
N VAL A 413 -21.68 -3.20 17.71
CA VAL A 413 -21.45 -1.82 18.13
C VAL A 413 -20.14 -1.36 17.51
N THR A 414 -20.09 -0.14 17.01
CA THR A 414 -18.86 0.42 16.43
C THR A 414 -18.75 1.91 16.74
N GLU A 415 -17.51 2.40 16.76
CA GLU A 415 -17.28 3.84 16.63
C GLU A 415 -17.44 4.26 15.18
N VAL A 416 -17.91 5.45 14.94
CA VAL A 416 -18.05 6.07 13.64
C VAL A 416 -17.64 7.54 13.72
N TYR A 417 -17.36 8.12 12.55
CA TYR A 417 -17.27 9.58 12.40
C TYR A 417 -18.65 10.14 12.09
N THR A 418 -19.08 11.19 12.81
CA THR A 418 -20.44 11.76 12.69
C THR A 418 -20.78 12.18 11.28
N THR A 419 -19.82 12.65 10.51
CA THR A 419 -20.00 13.17 9.14
C THR A 419 -19.81 12.12 8.05
N ASP A 420 -19.48 10.85 8.38
CA ASP A 420 -19.26 9.82 7.37
C ASP A 420 -20.61 9.35 6.75
N GLY A 421 -20.80 9.65 5.48
CA GLY A 421 -21.99 9.21 4.72
C GLY A 421 -22.17 7.69 4.63
N LEU A 422 -21.14 6.91 4.92
CA LEU A 422 -21.24 5.46 4.98
C LEU A 422 -22.08 4.97 6.15
N ASN A 423 -22.27 5.76 7.21
CA ASN A 423 -23.19 5.45 8.31
C ASN A 423 -24.61 5.18 7.80
N ILE A 424 -25.13 6.09 6.95
CA ILE A 424 -26.46 5.96 6.34
C ILE A 424 -26.50 4.76 5.40
N LYS A 425 -25.47 4.60 4.56
CA LYS A 425 -25.41 3.50 3.59
C LYS A 425 -25.38 2.11 4.27
N ALA A 426 -24.74 2.01 5.42
CA ALA A 426 -24.65 0.79 6.21
C ALA A 426 -25.87 0.56 7.11
N GLY A 427 -26.90 1.43 7.08
CA GLY A 427 -28.09 1.30 7.91
C GLY A 427 -27.78 1.40 9.39
N LEU A 428 -26.85 2.27 9.77
CA LEU A 428 -26.47 2.47 11.17
C LEU A 428 -27.27 3.62 11.79
N LYS A 429 -27.69 3.41 13.04
CA LYS A 429 -28.18 4.43 13.94
C LYS A 429 -27.03 4.92 14.81
N ILE A 430 -26.73 6.20 14.74
CA ILE A 430 -25.83 6.89 15.65
C ILE A 430 -26.59 7.10 16.97
N LEU A 431 -25.97 6.67 18.08
CA LEU A 431 -26.50 6.85 19.43
C LEU A 431 -26.08 8.22 19.96
N GLU A 432 -26.99 8.85 20.71
CA GLU A 432 -26.71 10.11 21.40
C GLU A 432 -25.68 9.89 22.52
N ASP A 433 -24.65 10.73 22.54
CA ASP A 433 -23.64 10.78 23.60
C ASP A 433 -24.20 11.53 24.82
N ASP A 434 -25.10 10.88 25.56
CA ASP A 434 -25.87 11.46 26.64
C ASP A 434 -25.05 11.92 27.84
N LYS A 435 -23.76 11.57 27.90
CA LYS A 435 -22.82 12.02 28.94
C LYS A 435 -21.73 12.97 28.40
N ASN A 436 -21.80 13.36 27.13
CA ASN A 436 -20.85 14.24 26.46
C ASN A 436 -19.39 13.77 26.62
N PHE A 437 -19.12 12.52 26.31
CA PHE A 437 -17.76 11.96 26.35
C PHE A 437 -16.93 12.43 25.15
N PHE A 438 -17.55 12.46 23.98
CA PHE A 438 -16.93 13.00 22.77
C PHE A 438 -17.27 14.48 22.66
N PRO A 439 -16.29 15.38 22.48
CA PRO A 439 -16.52 16.83 22.36
C PRO A 439 -17.20 17.20 21.06
#